data_58531ca8590bdf1e2962a21a73feed5e
#
_entry.id   58531ca8590bdf1e2962a21a73feed5e
#
_cell.length_a   1.000
_cell.length_b   1.000
_cell.length_c   1.000
_cell.angle_alpha   90.00
_cell.angle_beta   90.00
_cell.angle_gamma   90.00
#
_symmetry.space_group_name_H-M   'P 1'
#
loop_
_entity.id
_entity.type
_entity.pdbx_description
1 polymer ?
#
loop_
_entity_poly.entity_id
_entity_poly.type
_entity_poly.pdbx_seq_one_letter_code
_entity_poly.pdbx_strand_id
1 'polypeptide(L)'
;MGLNNNKFDFRLMKKILGYSVAAFIAFAFTSCHIYKKYELPTNESPIVEDFSKALEAPVDSTSLPYLGWKEIFTDPILQRYISMALENNKDLDNARLNVDIAAAQLKGAKLSYFPSVSLNPNGGTASYGGSHMNWSYTIPLAVQWEIDVFAKILNKKRGAKANLEMMEDYRQAVQSQIVCGVANTYYSLVMLHQQLSLTKSTSEIWKEQVESMELLKTAGRTNEAAVVQSRANYYNIMSTIPVLENSINQLQNTLSLLLNVYPQEWEVSEDLSFRIPDELVNGIPISYLATRPDVRALERALATAYYATNSARSNFYPGLVISAQGGFTNLLGSIIKNPGEWFITLAGSLAAPIFSRGQNIATLEAAKAQQKQALNNFEYGVLTASADVSDALVAYNKYGSQYEYLNNQVEQLEKAVEYTNELFMYNPTTTYLEVLTARSSLLSAQLSCIANWHERAAALISIYQAVGGGR
;
A
#
# COMPACT_ATOMS: atom_id res chain seq x y z
N MET A 1 -54.90 -21.95 65.72
CA MET A 1 -53.48 -22.05 65.67
C MET A 1 -53.00 -21.22 64.48
N GLY A 2 -52.17 -20.26 64.77
CA GLY A 2 -51.97 -19.06 63.97
C GLY A 2 -51.23 -19.27 62.63
N LEU A 3 -51.79 -18.61 61.64
CA LEU A 3 -51.14 -18.36 60.35
C LEU A 3 -50.21 -17.15 60.52
N ASN A 4 -48.90 -17.43 60.43
CA ASN A 4 -47.86 -16.44 60.53
C ASN A 4 -47.75 -15.64 59.21
N ASN A 5 -48.24 -14.41 59.18
CA ASN A 5 -48.23 -13.47 58.08
C ASN A 5 -46.77 -12.93 57.95
N ASN A 6 -45.94 -13.54 57.12
CA ASN A 6 -44.67 -12.95 56.67
C ASN A 6 -44.98 -11.74 55.77
N LYS A 7 -45.12 -10.57 56.34
CA LYS A 7 -45.06 -9.30 55.57
C LYS A 7 -43.63 -9.15 55.01
N PHE A 8 -43.47 -9.51 53.77
CA PHE A 8 -42.24 -9.22 53.02
C PHE A 8 -41.98 -7.72 53.07
N ASP A 9 -40.86 -7.33 53.73
CA ASP A 9 -40.55 -5.92 53.98
C ASP A 9 -40.08 -5.22 52.68
N PHE A 10 -41.02 -4.67 51.95
CA PHE A 10 -40.84 -3.95 50.69
C PHE A 10 -39.88 -2.76 50.83
N ARG A 11 -39.70 -2.24 52.07
CA ARG A 11 -38.73 -1.15 52.35
C ARG A 11 -37.29 -1.65 52.38
N LEU A 12 -37.06 -2.85 52.87
CA LEU A 12 -35.73 -3.47 52.90
C LEU A 12 -35.28 -3.83 51.52
N MET A 13 -36.16 -4.35 50.69
CA MET A 13 -35.90 -4.69 49.29
C MET A 13 -35.58 -3.45 48.44
N LYS A 14 -36.28 -2.32 48.63
CA LYS A 14 -35.95 -1.04 47.98
C LYS A 14 -34.57 -0.48 48.40
N LYS A 15 -34.21 -0.63 49.67
CA LYS A 15 -32.89 -0.20 50.14
C LYS A 15 -31.76 -1.08 49.59
N ILE A 16 -31.94 -2.40 49.57
CA ILE A 16 -30.98 -3.36 49.02
C ILE A 16 -30.81 -3.11 47.50
N LEU A 17 -31.92 -2.91 46.77
CA LEU A 17 -31.88 -2.57 45.34
C LEU A 17 -31.19 -1.22 45.10
N GLY A 18 -31.43 -0.21 45.94
CA GLY A 18 -30.76 1.09 45.86
C GLY A 18 -29.27 1.00 46.12
N TYR A 19 -28.83 0.25 47.12
CA TYR A 19 -27.40 0.05 47.39
C TYR A 19 -26.70 -0.82 46.32
N SER A 20 -27.37 -1.83 45.76
CA SER A 20 -26.80 -2.61 44.65
C SER A 20 -26.72 -1.82 43.39
N VAL A 21 -27.66 -0.95 43.06
CA VAL A 21 -27.59 -0.01 41.94
C VAL A 21 -26.50 1.04 42.12
N ALA A 22 -26.38 1.60 43.33
CA ALA A 22 -25.31 2.58 43.64
C ALA A 22 -23.91 1.95 43.60
N ALA A 23 -23.71 0.72 44.12
CA ALA A 23 -22.49 -0.04 44.02
C ALA A 23 -22.14 -0.40 42.57
N PHE A 24 -23.15 -0.75 41.78
CA PHE A 24 -22.99 -1.05 40.35
C PHE A 24 -22.58 0.20 39.54
N ILE A 25 -23.21 1.35 39.84
CA ILE A 25 -22.83 2.64 39.22
C ILE A 25 -21.39 3.03 39.61
N ALA A 26 -20.99 2.88 40.88
CA ALA A 26 -19.62 3.13 41.32
C ALA A 26 -18.61 2.20 40.63
N PHE A 27 -18.92 0.91 40.45
CA PHE A 27 -18.11 -0.05 39.71
C PHE A 27 -18.01 0.31 38.22
N ALA A 28 -19.08 0.83 37.60
CA ALA A 28 -19.10 1.26 36.21
C ALA A 28 -18.17 2.46 35.95
N PHE A 29 -18.04 3.38 36.92
CA PHE A 29 -17.14 4.53 36.78
C PHE A 29 -15.65 4.17 36.94
N THR A 30 -15.29 3.08 37.63
CA THR A 30 -13.88 2.61 37.70
C THR A 30 -13.45 1.77 36.51
N SER A 31 -14.40 1.33 35.69
CA SER A 31 -14.16 0.44 34.53
C SER A 31 -13.53 1.13 33.30
N CYS A 32 -13.48 2.46 33.24
CA CYS A 32 -13.04 3.18 32.04
C CYS A 32 -11.55 3.03 31.67
N HIS A 33 -10.72 2.30 32.46
CA HIS A 33 -9.27 2.18 32.23
C HIS A 33 -8.74 0.75 32.24
N ILE A 34 -9.60 -0.27 32.01
CA ILE A 34 -9.17 -1.70 32.03
C ILE A 34 -8.13 -1.96 30.94
N TYR A 35 -8.20 -1.29 29.79
CA TYR A 35 -7.25 -1.41 28.70
C TYR A 35 -6.68 -0.04 28.32
N LYS A 36 -5.34 0.08 28.32
CA LYS A 36 -4.63 1.27 27.83
C LYS A 36 -4.91 1.51 26.33
N LYS A 37 -4.75 2.73 25.90
CA LYS A 37 -4.62 3.01 24.47
C LYS A 37 -3.36 2.34 23.94
N TYR A 38 -3.36 2.06 22.65
CA TYR A 38 -2.14 1.61 21.97
C TYR A 38 -1.08 2.71 22.04
N GLU A 39 0.10 2.31 22.39
CA GLU A 39 1.35 3.07 22.35
C GLU A 39 2.40 2.15 21.71
N LEU A 40 3.34 2.73 20.98
CA LEU A 40 4.44 1.98 20.40
C LEU A 40 5.21 1.22 21.50
N PRO A 41 5.50 -0.08 21.34
CA PRO A 41 6.19 -0.88 22.34
C PRO A 41 7.71 -0.63 22.32
N THR A 42 8.13 0.59 22.63
CA THR A 42 9.54 1.03 22.62
C THR A 42 10.47 0.18 23.48
N ASN A 43 9.95 -0.47 24.53
CA ASN A 43 10.73 -1.34 25.39
C ASN A 43 11.00 -2.74 24.82
N GLU A 44 10.35 -3.12 23.72
CA GLU A 44 10.47 -4.45 23.13
C GLU A 44 11.54 -4.53 22.04
N SER A 45 11.90 -3.37 21.42
CA SER A 45 12.87 -3.35 20.33
C SER A 45 13.57 -2.00 20.22
N PRO A 46 14.90 -1.97 20.00
CA PRO A 46 15.65 -0.75 19.71
C PRO A 46 15.17 -0.04 18.43
N ILE A 47 14.73 -0.80 17.41
CA ILE A 47 14.23 -0.28 16.14
C ILE A 47 12.95 0.54 16.37
N VAL A 48 12.05 0.02 17.21
CA VAL A 48 10.80 0.71 17.58
C VAL A 48 11.09 1.96 18.40
N GLU A 49 12.09 1.91 19.29
CA GLU A 49 12.53 3.07 20.06
C GLU A 49 13.08 4.18 19.16
N ASP A 50 13.95 3.85 18.21
CA ASP A 50 14.54 4.82 17.29
C ASP A 50 13.49 5.39 16.33
N PHE A 51 12.53 4.58 15.87
CA PHE A 51 11.39 5.07 15.11
C PHE A 51 10.50 6.01 15.90
N SER A 52 10.25 5.73 17.20
CA SER A 52 9.48 6.61 18.09
C SER A 52 10.17 7.98 18.27
N LYS A 53 11.50 7.99 18.45
CA LYS A 53 12.28 9.23 18.49
C LYS A 53 12.22 10.01 17.18
N ALA A 54 12.22 9.29 16.05
CA ALA A 54 12.09 9.87 14.72
C ALA A 54 10.72 10.56 14.51
N LEU A 55 9.64 10.02 15.07
CA LEU A 55 8.30 10.64 15.06
C LEU A 55 8.22 11.96 15.83
N GLU A 56 9.03 12.12 16.89
CA GLU A 56 9.06 13.31 17.72
C GLU A 56 9.98 14.41 17.17
N ALA A 57 10.86 14.07 16.22
CA ALA A 57 11.79 15.01 15.61
C ALA A 57 11.02 16.09 14.82
N PRO A 58 11.40 17.37 14.93
CA PRO A 58 10.79 18.43 14.14
C PRO A 58 11.12 18.19 12.66
N VAL A 59 10.06 18.11 11.84
CA VAL A 59 10.20 17.92 10.40
C VAL A 59 9.91 19.24 9.70
N ASP A 60 10.86 19.69 8.87
CA ASP A 60 10.70 20.89 8.06
C ASP A 60 9.69 20.61 6.93
N SER A 61 8.63 21.42 6.84
CA SER A 61 7.59 21.32 5.82
C SER A 61 8.09 21.62 4.40
N THR A 62 9.26 22.22 4.26
CA THR A 62 9.93 22.46 2.97
C THR A 62 10.81 21.30 2.54
N SER A 63 10.96 20.29 3.38
CA SER A 63 11.81 19.14 3.12
C SER A 63 11.18 18.17 2.13
N LEU A 64 12.01 17.36 1.48
CA LEU A 64 11.68 16.45 0.39
C LEU A 64 10.42 15.57 0.59
N PRO A 65 10.14 14.99 1.78
CA PRO A 65 8.92 14.20 2.01
C PRO A 65 7.61 14.98 1.82
N TYR A 66 7.68 16.31 1.89
CA TYR A 66 6.52 17.19 1.77
C TYR A 66 6.40 17.83 0.39
N LEU A 67 7.43 17.71 -0.47
CA LEU A 67 7.36 18.19 -1.85
C LEU A 67 6.35 17.36 -2.64
N GLY A 68 5.46 18.05 -3.34
CA GLY A 68 4.52 17.43 -4.25
C GLY A 68 5.26 16.83 -5.47
N TRP A 69 4.69 15.78 -6.05
CA TRP A 69 5.29 15.16 -7.25
C TRP A 69 5.47 16.15 -8.42
N LYS A 70 4.65 17.23 -8.49
CA LYS A 70 4.78 18.29 -9.50
C LYS A 70 6.04 19.13 -9.36
N GLU A 71 6.59 19.22 -8.17
CA GLU A 71 7.80 19.97 -7.88
C GLU A 71 9.06 19.18 -8.25
N ILE A 72 8.96 17.85 -8.19
CA ILE A 72 10.06 16.93 -8.51
C ILE A 72 10.06 16.57 -9.98
N PHE A 73 8.90 16.21 -10.53
CA PHE A 73 8.76 15.86 -11.94
C PHE A 73 8.29 17.10 -12.73
N THR A 74 9.24 17.85 -13.27
CA THR A 74 8.98 19.15 -13.93
C THR A 74 8.56 19.03 -15.40
N ASP A 75 8.70 17.85 -16.02
CA ASP A 75 8.26 17.61 -17.41
C ASP A 75 6.72 17.71 -17.53
N PRO A 76 6.19 18.62 -18.37
CA PRO A 76 4.75 18.81 -18.52
C PRO A 76 4.03 17.56 -19.07
N ILE A 77 4.69 16.78 -19.94
CA ILE A 77 4.12 15.56 -20.51
C ILE A 77 3.97 14.51 -19.41
N LEU A 78 5.02 14.30 -18.62
CA LEU A 78 5.00 13.40 -17.47
C LEU A 78 3.96 13.82 -16.43
N GLN A 79 3.86 15.13 -16.12
CA GLN A 79 2.85 15.64 -15.19
C GLN A 79 1.42 15.37 -15.66
N ARG A 80 1.17 15.49 -16.98
CA ARG A 80 -0.12 15.13 -17.57
C ARG A 80 -0.43 13.63 -17.37
N TYR A 81 0.54 12.75 -17.61
CA TYR A 81 0.34 11.30 -17.43
C TYR A 81 0.14 10.90 -15.99
N ILE A 82 0.91 11.47 -15.07
CA ILE A 82 0.69 11.24 -13.64
C ILE A 82 -0.72 11.69 -13.22
N SER A 83 -1.17 12.87 -13.67
CA SER A 83 -2.51 13.36 -13.36
C SER A 83 -3.60 12.41 -13.89
N MET A 84 -3.46 11.95 -15.14
CA MET A 84 -4.39 10.98 -15.74
C MET A 84 -4.41 9.64 -14.97
N ALA A 85 -3.24 9.15 -14.55
CA ALA A 85 -3.16 7.93 -13.76
C ALA A 85 -3.86 8.09 -12.41
N LEU A 86 -3.62 9.20 -11.69
CA LEU A 86 -4.24 9.46 -10.39
C LEU A 86 -5.76 9.61 -10.46
N GLU A 87 -6.29 10.00 -11.62
CA GLU A 87 -7.74 10.11 -11.84
C GLU A 87 -8.37 8.76 -12.24
N ASN A 88 -7.70 7.96 -13.07
CA ASN A 88 -8.33 6.83 -13.76
C ASN A 88 -7.84 5.46 -13.30
N ASN A 89 -6.70 5.36 -12.60
CA ASN A 89 -6.09 4.09 -12.26
C ASN A 89 -6.96 3.25 -11.33
N LYS A 90 -7.16 1.97 -11.67
CA LYS A 90 -8.06 1.07 -10.95
C LYS A 90 -7.52 0.58 -9.61
N ASP A 91 -6.20 0.49 -9.45
CA ASP A 91 -5.61 0.09 -8.17
C ASP A 91 -5.79 1.21 -7.13
N LEU A 92 -5.67 2.48 -7.54
CA LEU A 92 -5.97 3.62 -6.68
C LEU A 92 -7.46 3.71 -6.33
N ASP A 93 -8.34 3.42 -7.30
CA ASP A 93 -9.78 3.36 -7.08
C ASP A 93 -10.14 2.26 -6.08
N ASN A 94 -9.57 1.06 -6.23
CA ASN A 94 -9.71 -0.04 -5.26
C ASN A 94 -9.18 0.35 -3.87
N ALA A 95 -8.05 1.06 -3.80
CA ALA A 95 -7.51 1.54 -2.53
C ALA A 95 -8.45 2.55 -1.85
N ARG A 96 -9.12 3.44 -2.61
CA ARG A 96 -10.18 4.34 -2.10
C ARG A 96 -11.39 3.54 -1.56
N LEU A 97 -11.85 2.55 -2.31
CA LEU A 97 -12.94 1.67 -1.87
C LEU A 97 -12.59 0.89 -0.59
N ASN A 98 -11.33 0.48 -0.41
CA ASN A 98 -10.87 -0.15 0.84
C ASN A 98 -10.97 0.82 2.04
N VAL A 99 -10.72 2.11 1.86
CA VAL A 99 -10.96 3.14 2.88
C VAL A 99 -12.45 3.23 3.21
N ASP A 100 -13.33 3.25 2.20
CA ASP A 100 -14.78 3.29 2.39
C ASP A 100 -15.31 2.05 3.13
N ILE A 101 -14.78 0.87 2.81
CA ILE A 101 -15.09 -0.38 3.53
C ILE A 101 -14.69 -0.26 5.00
N ALA A 102 -13.49 0.22 5.29
CA ALA A 102 -13.00 0.40 6.65
C ALA A 102 -13.81 1.46 7.42
N ALA A 103 -14.21 2.55 6.74
CA ALA A 103 -15.09 3.57 7.31
C ALA A 103 -16.49 3.01 7.67
N ALA A 104 -17.06 2.16 6.81
CA ALA A 104 -18.31 1.47 7.07
C ALA A 104 -18.19 0.50 8.26
N GLN A 105 -17.06 -0.24 8.37
CA GLN A 105 -16.77 -1.11 9.52
C GLN A 105 -16.65 -0.30 10.82
N LEU A 106 -15.98 0.85 10.80
CA LEU A 106 -15.90 1.74 11.95
C LEU A 106 -17.27 2.29 12.34
N LYS A 107 -18.11 2.64 11.36
CA LYS A 107 -19.50 3.07 11.61
C LYS A 107 -20.28 1.94 12.30
N GLY A 108 -20.18 0.69 11.84
CA GLY A 108 -20.78 -0.48 12.47
C GLY A 108 -20.27 -0.68 13.91
N ALA A 109 -18.96 -0.55 14.14
CA ALA A 109 -18.37 -0.65 15.47
C ALA A 109 -18.82 0.48 16.43
N LYS A 110 -19.04 1.70 15.91
CA LYS A 110 -19.64 2.81 16.69
C LYS A 110 -21.11 2.53 17.03
N LEU A 111 -21.87 2.01 16.09
CA LEU A 111 -23.29 1.68 16.28
C LEU A 111 -23.51 0.48 17.22
N SER A 112 -22.49 -0.36 17.45
CA SER A 112 -22.56 -1.46 18.43
C SER A 112 -22.75 -0.99 19.88
N TYR A 113 -22.60 0.30 20.17
CA TYR A 113 -22.98 0.89 21.47
C TYR A 113 -24.49 1.11 21.64
N PHE A 114 -25.27 1.06 20.58
CA PHE A 114 -26.71 1.24 20.62
C PHE A 114 -27.44 -0.12 20.67
N PRO A 115 -28.65 -0.16 21.22
CA PRO A 115 -29.46 -1.38 21.23
C PRO A 115 -29.82 -1.81 19.81
N SER A 116 -29.84 -3.13 19.58
CA SER A 116 -30.46 -3.73 18.39
C SER A 116 -31.94 -3.92 18.58
N VAL A 117 -32.69 -3.73 17.50
CA VAL A 117 -34.14 -3.95 17.48
C VAL A 117 -34.46 -4.97 16.40
N SER A 118 -35.21 -6.01 16.75
CA SER A 118 -35.60 -7.07 15.82
C SER A 118 -37.07 -7.47 16.01
N LEU A 119 -37.70 -7.83 14.92
CA LEU A 119 -39.07 -8.40 14.91
C LEU A 119 -38.92 -9.87 14.48
N ASN A 120 -39.24 -10.79 15.40
CA ASN A 120 -39.05 -12.23 15.20
C ASN A 120 -40.35 -13.00 15.35
N PRO A 121 -41.33 -12.88 14.43
CA PRO A 121 -42.56 -13.65 14.50
C PRO A 121 -42.25 -15.14 14.51
N ASN A 122 -42.82 -15.84 15.44
CA ASN A 122 -42.74 -17.28 15.51
C ASN A 122 -44.13 -17.89 15.81
N GLY A 123 -44.33 -19.08 15.34
CA GLY A 123 -45.54 -19.82 15.57
C GLY A 123 -45.30 -21.31 15.39
N GLY A 124 -46.08 -22.09 16.05
CA GLY A 124 -45.98 -23.54 15.99
C GLY A 124 -47.19 -24.22 16.54
N THR A 125 -47.21 -25.54 16.41
CA THR A 125 -48.23 -26.40 17.01
C THR A 125 -47.52 -27.53 17.73
N ALA A 126 -48.06 -27.91 18.88
CA ALA A 126 -47.57 -29.06 19.64
C ALA A 126 -48.76 -29.86 20.18
N SER A 127 -48.62 -31.18 20.20
CA SER A 127 -49.56 -32.10 20.83
C SER A 127 -48.83 -32.86 21.94
N TYR A 128 -49.43 -32.91 23.11
CA TYR A 128 -48.94 -33.64 24.26
C TYR A 128 -49.98 -34.66 24.70
N GLY A 129 -49.60 -35.92 24.80
CA GLY A 129 -50.47 -36.97 25.30
C GLY A 129 -51.74 -37.24 24.47
N GLY A 130 -51.70 -37.00 23.16
CA GLY A 130 -52.85 -37.20 22.27
C GLY A 130 -53.91 -36.08 22.29
N SER A 131 -53.55 -34.91 22.88
CA SER A 131 -54.44 -33.73 22.86
C SER A 131 -54.52 -33.09 21.47
N HIS A 132 -55.59 -32.30 21.22
CA HIS A 132 -55.72 -31.55 19.97
C HIS A 132 -54.52 -30.63 19.71
N MET A 133 -54.03 -30.57 18.47
CA MET A 133 -53.01 -29.64 18.02
C MET A 133 -53.58 -28.22 17.97
N ASN A 134 -53.09 -27.35 18.85
CA ASN A 134 -53.45 -25.94 18.84
C ASN A 134 -52.34 -25.12 18.27
N TRP A 135 -52.65 -24.20 17.38
CA TRP A 135 -51.70 -23.24 16.84
C TRP A 135 -51.38 -22.15 17.87
N SER A 136 -50.12 -21.97 18.15
CA SER A 136 -49.61 -20.86 18.96
C SER A 136 -48.80 -19.91 18.10
N TYR A 137 -48.86 -18.63 18.37
CA TYR A 137 -48.01 -17.63 17.75
C TYR A 137 -47.56 -16.60 18.75
N THR A 138 -46.42 -16.00 18.45
CA THR A 138 -45.89 -14.84 19.15
C THR A 138 -45.24 -13.90 18.12
N ILE A 139 -45.56 -12.63 18.19
CA ILE A 139 -45.05 -11.57 17.31
C ILE A 139 -44.34 -10.55 18.20
N PRO A 140 -43.09 -10.82 18.61
CA PRO A 140 -42.33 -9.98 19.51
C PRO A 140 -41.50 -8.94 18.76
N LEU A 141 -41.57 -7.69 19.18
CA LEU A 141 -40.52 -6.69 18.95
C LEU A 141 -39.51 -6.84 20.10
N ALA A 142 -38.28 -7.27 19.77
CA ALA A 142 -37.22 -7.49 20.73
C ALA A 142 -36.18 -6.40 20.63
N VAL A 143 -35.79 -5.84 21.75
CA VAL A 143 -34.69 -4.87 21.91
C VAL A 143 -33.59 -5.55 22.71
N GLN A 144 -32.38 -5.53 22.25
CA GLN A 144 -31.23 -6.11 22.94
C GLN A 144 -30.06 -5.09 22.99
N TRP A 145 -29.53 -4.86 24.16
CA TRP A 145 -28.45 -3.91 24.39
C TRP A 145 -27.34 -4.54 25.22
N GLU A 146 -26.14 -4.67 24.62
CA GLU A 146 -24.92 -5.09 25.33
C GLU A 146 -24.25 -3.87 25.96
N ILE A 147 -24.12 -3.86 27.27
CA ILE A 147 -23.43 -2.80 28.03
C ILE A 147 -21.94 -3.14 28.08
N ASP A 148 -21.11 -2.23 27.59
CA ASP A 148 -19.65 -2.41 27.48
C ASP A 148 -18.92 -2.21 28.81
N VAL A 149 -19.16 -3.08 29.78
CA VAL A 149 -18.53 -3.00 31.12
C VAL A 149 -17.04 -3.30 31.06
N PHE A 150 -16.61 -4.24 30.20
CA PHE A 150 -15.24 -4.74 30.12
C PHE A 150 -14.54 -4.32 28.84
N ALA A 151 -14.94 -3.21 28.24
CA ALA A 151 -14.31 -2.55 27.09
C ALA A 151 -14.16 -3.45 25.84
N LYS A 152 -15.02 -4.45 25.64
CA LYS A 152 -15.07 -5.30 24.45
C LYS A 152 -15.45 -4.49 23.20
N ILE A 153 -16.56 -3.71 23.29
CA ILE A 153 -17.01 -2.83 22.21
C ILE A 153 -16.02 -1.68 21.99
N LEU A 154 -15.44 -1.13 23.08
CA LEU A 154 -14.41 -0.09 23.01
C LEU A 154 -13.19 -0.55 22.22
N ASN A 155 -12.65 -1.75 22.52
CA ASN A 155 -11.49 -2.27 21.79
C ASN A 155 -11.84 -2.60 20.33
N LYS A 156 -13.04 -3.14 20.05
CA LYS A 156 -13.52 -3.34 18.69
C LYS A 156 -13.57 -2.02 17.90
N LYS A 157 -14.11 -0.94 18.51
CA LYS A 157 -14.15 0.39 17.89
C LYS A 157 -12.76 0.97 17.68
N ARG A 158 -11.85 0.84 18.68
CA ARG A 158 -10.46 1.31 18.56
C ARG A 158 -9.71 0.56 17.47
N GLY A 159 -9.88 -0.76 17.37
CA GLY A 159 -9.32 -1.58 16.31
C GLY A 159 -9.84 -1.19 14.92
N ALA A 160 -11.15 -0.97 14.79
CA ALA A 160 -11.75 -0.51 13.54
C ALA A 160 -11.25 0.90 13.15
N LYS A 161 -10.98 1.79 14.14
CA LYS A 161 -10.39 3.09 13.85
C LYS A 161 -8.94 2.97 13.36
N ALA A 162 -8.13 2.15 14.01
CA ALA A 162 -6.75 1.88 13.58
C ALA A 162 -6.71 1.25 12.18
N ASN A 163 -7.67 0.35 11.87
CA ASN A 163 -7.80 -0.24 10.54
C ASN A 163 -8.20 0.80 9.47
N LEU A 164 -9.05 1.78 9.78
CA LEU A 164 -9.35 2.88 8.87
C LEU A 164 -8.11 3.71 8.58
N GLU A 165 -7.38 4.12 9.63
CA GLU A 165 -6.13 4.87 9.49
C GLU A 165 -5.08 4.08 8.68
N MET A 166 -5.01 2.74 8.87
CA MET A 166 -4.16 1.85 8.08
C MET A 166 -4.53 1.87 6.59
N MET A 167 -5.83 1.83 6.26
CA MET A 167 -6.29 1.88 4.87
C MET A 167 -6.05 3.24 4.20
N GLU A 168 -6.13 4.33 4.97
CA GLU A 168 -5.78 5.68 4.50
C GLU A 168 -4.29 5.77 4.15
N ASP A 169 -3.41 5.26 5.02
CA ASP A 169 -1.97 5.20 4.77
C ASP A 169 -1.66 4.26 3.59
N TYR A 170 -2.32 3.11 3.49
CA TYR A 170 -2.18 2.19 2.36
C TYR A 170 -2.61 2.84 1.02
N ARG A 171 -3.73 3.57 1.01
CA ARG A 171 -4.14 4.33 -0.18
C ARG A 171 -3.06 5.33 -0.62
N GLN A 172 -2.43 6.02 0.34
CA GLN A 172 -1.33 6.95 0.05
C GLN A 172 -0.10 6.21 -0.50
N ALA A 173 0.23 5.02 0.01
CA ALA A 173 1.31 4.18 -0.51
C ALA A 173 1.05 3.76 -1.95
N VAL A 174 -0.18 3.33 -2.27
CA VAL A 174 -0.59 2.98 -3.65
C VAL A 174 -0.50 4.21 -4.56
N GLN A 175 -0.91 5.39 -4.09
CA GLN A 175 -0.77 6.64 -4.86
C GLN A 175 0.70 6.93 -5.20
N SER A 176 1.60 6.84 -4.23
CA SER A 176 3.04 6.99 -4.44
C SER A 176 3.58 5.99 -5.44
N GLN A 177 3.19 4.72 -5.31
CA GLN A 177 3.61 3.66 -6.23
C GLN A 177 3.16 3.91 -7.67
N ILE A 178 1.94 4.42 -7.88
CA ILE A 178 1.44 4.77 -9.22
C ILE A 178 2.23 5.94 -9.80
N VAL A 179 2.48 7.00 -9.03
CA VAL A 179 3.31 8.14 -9.47
C VAL A 179 4.69 7.66 -9.93
N CYS A 180 5.35 6.85 -9.11
CA CYS A 180 6.67 6.29 -9.42
C CYS A 180 6.62 5.32 -10.61
N GLY A 181 5.58 4.49 -10.71
CA GLY A 181 5.37 3.56 -11.82
C GLY A 181 5.20 4.28 -13.16
N VAL A 182 4.41 5.35 -13.20
CA VAL A 182 4.24 6.19 -14.40
C VAL A 182 5.55 6.88 -14.75
N ALA A 183 6.25 7.47 -13.78
CA ALA A 183 7.53 8.14 -14.01
C ALA A 183 8.61 7.19 -14.54
N ASN A 184 8.77 6.00 -13.94
CA ASN A 184 9.70 4.98 -14.41
C ASN A 184 9.38 4.51 -15.83
N THR A 185 8.10 4.26 -16.14
CA THR A 185 7.69 3.85 -17.49
C THR A 185 7.95 4.94 -18.51
N TYR A 186 7.68 6.20 -18.15
CA TYR A 186 7.91 7.36 -18.99
C TYR A 186 9.40 7.56 -19.30
N TYR A 187 10.29 7.57 -18.29
CA TYR A 187 11.73 7.73 -18.52
C TYR A 187 12.35 6.53 -19.23
N SER A 188 11.79 5.33 -19.06
CA SER A 188 12.18 4.17 -19.86
C SER A 188 11.81 4.33 -21.33
N LEU A 189 10.63 4.90 -21.63
CA LEU A 189 10.23 5.25 -23.00
C LEU A 189 11.16 6.30 -23.61
N VAL A 190 11.48 7.36 -22.86
CA VAL A 190 12.45 8.39 -23.29
C VAL A 190 13.79 7.76 -23.65
N MET A 191 14.33 6.89 -22.78
CA MET A 191 15.57 6.16 -23.02
C MET A 191 15.52 5.34 -24.32
N LEU A 192 14.46 4.54 -24.52
CA LEU A 192 14.34 3.68 -25.70
C LEU A 192 14.17 4.49 -27.00
N HIS A 193 13.46 5.61 -26.96
CA HIS A 193 13.34 6.50 -28.11
C HIS A 193 14.70 7.12 -28.47
N GLN A 194 15.50 7.53 -27.49
CA GLN A 194 16.84 8.03 -27.72
C GLN A 194 17.78 6.95 -28.28
N GLN A 195 17.73 5.73 -27.74
CA GLN A 195 18.47 4.60 -28.27
C GLN A 195 18.07 4.26 -29.71
N LEU A 196 16.76 4.27 -30.01
CA LEU A 196 16.25 4.03 -31.35
C LEU A 196 16.71 5.10 -32.34
N SER A 197 16.63 6.37 -31.97
CA SER A 197 17.09 7.50 -32.78
C SER A 197 18.58 7.40 -33.09
N LEU A 198 19.41 7.15 -32.05
CA LEU A 198 20.84 6.93 -32.21
C LEU A 198 21.16 5.73 -33.10
N THR A 199 20.45 4.62 -32.90
CA THR A 199 20.65 3.39 -33.69
C THR A 199 20.28 3.61 -35.16
N LYS A 200 19.15 4.30 -35.43
CA LYS A 200 18.73 4.64 -36.80
C LYS A 200 19.75 5.57 -37.49
N SER A 201 20.17 6.64 -36.85
CA SER A 201 21.18 7.53 -37.39
C SER A 201 22.53 6.83 -37.66
N THR A 202 22.92 5.95 -36.72
CA THR A 202 24.15 5.14 -36.91
C THR A 202 23.99 4.14 -38.04
N SER A 203 22.82 3.56 -38.26
CA SER A 203 22.55 2.62 -39.36
C SER A 203 22.74 3.27 -40.74
N GLU A 204 22.37 4.53 -40.91
CA GLU A 204 22.61 5.29 -42.15
C GLU A 204 24.11 5.51 -42.38
N ILE A 205 24.89 5.88 -41.35
CA ILE A 205 26.32 6.00 -41.42
C ILE A 205 26.98 4.67 -41.85
N TRP A 206 26.51 3.54 -41.29
CA TRP A 206 27.05 2.23 -41.66
C TRP A 206 26.65 1.80 -43.08
N LYS A 207 25.49 2.19 -43.57
CA LYS A 207 25.09 2.00 -44.96
C LYS A 207 26.01 2.72 -45.91
N GLU A 208 26.24 4.02 -45.68
CA GLU A 208 27.21 4.80 -46.48
C GLU A 208 28.61 4.21 -46.42
N GLN A 209 29.00 3.64 -45.27
CA GLN A 209 30.28 2.98 -45.13
C GLN A 209 30.37 1.71 -45.99
N VAL A 210 29.29 0.91 -46.10
CA VAL A 210 29.25 -0.26 -46.99
C VAL A 210 29.43 0.16 -48.44
N GLU A 211 28.73 1.20 -48.91
CA GLU A 211 28.82 1.75 -50.24
C GLU A 211 30.26 2.26 -50.53
N SER A 212 30.87 2.95 -49.59
CA SER A 212 32.27 3.41 -49.67
C SER A 212 33.26 2.25 -49.81
N MET A 213 33.05 1.18 -49.05
CA MET A 213 33.90 -0.02 -49.12
C MET A 213 33.76 -0.74 -50.48
N GLU A 214 32.58 -0.79 -51.08
CA GLU A 214 32.35 -1.35 -52.40
C GLU A 214 33.11 -0.54 -53.50
N LEU A 215 33.08 0.78 -53.41
CA LEU A 215 33.82 1.67 -54.32
C LEU A 215 35.33 1.49 -54.16
N LEU A 216 35.84 1.44 -52.92
CA LEU A 216 37.27 1.19 -52.64
C LEU A 216 37.75 -0.17 -53.13
N LYS A 217 36.89 -1.19 -53.03
CA LYS A 217 37.19 -2.51 -53.62
C LYS A 217 37.29 -2.43 -55.14
N THR A 218 36.33 -1.74 -55.80
CA THR A 218 36.36 -1.53 -57.25
C THR A 218 37.59 -0.80 -57.71
N ALA A 219 38.07 0.15 -56.90
CA ALA A 219 39.34 0.90 -57.12
C ALA A 219 40.60 0.09 -56.75
N GLY A 220 40.47 -1.18 -56.30
CA GLY A 220 41.61 -2.01 -55.88
C GLY A 220 42.28 -1.61 -54.56
N ARG A 221 41.67 -0.74 -53.79
CA ARG A 221 42.23 -0.21 -52.52
C ARG A 221 41.82 -1.01 -51.28
N THR A 222 40.87 -1.94 -51.40
CA THR A 222 40.43 -2.86 -50.34
C THR A 222 40.07 -4.22 -50.92
N ASN A 223 39.77 -5.21 -50.07
CA ASN A 223 39.40 -6.56 -50.45
C ASN A 223 37.93 -6.91 -50.14
N GLU A 224 37.44 -8.06 -50.65
CA GLU A 224 36.07 -8.53 -50.40
C GLU A 224 35.79 -8.74 -48.90
N ALA A 225 36.77 -9.21 -48.12
CA ALA A 225 36.58 -9.45 -46.69
C ALA A 225 36.16 -8.17 -45.92
N ALA A 226 36.75 -7.02 -46.27
CA ALA A 226 36.37 -5.74 -45.68
C ALA A 226 34.94 -5.32 -46.03
N VAL A 227 34.49 -5.55 -47.27
CA VAL A 227 33.10 -5.27 -47.70
C VAL A 227 32.10 -6.16 -46.97
N VAL A 228 32.37 -7.46 -46.90
CA VAL A 228 31.48 -8.44 -46.22
C VAL A 228 31.43 -8.13 -44.72
N GLN A 229 32.54 -7.79 -44.09
CA GLN A 229 32.56 -7.38 -42.69
C GLN A 229 31.76 -6.09 -42.44
N SER A 230 31.80 -5.10 -43.32
CA SER A 230 31.02 -3.88 -43.24
C SER A 230 29.50 -4.19 -43.34
N ARG A 231 29.12 -5.06 -44.29
CA ARG A 231 27.73 -5.49 -44.42
C ARG A 231 27.24 -6.25 -43.19
N ALA A 232 28.06 -7.14 -42.64
CA ALA A 232 27.74 -7.87 -41.42
C ALA A 232 27.46 -6.92 -40.24
N ASN A 233 28.28 -5.89 -40.04
CA ASN A 233 28.04 -4.90 -39.00
C ASN A 233 26.82 -4.03 -39.25
N TYR A 234 26.57 -3.62 -40.49
CA TYR A 234 25.30 -2.95 -40.87
C TYR A 234 24.09 -3.77 -40.51
N TYR A 235 24.04 -5.05 -40.91
CA TYR A 235 22.93 -5.93 -40.58
C TYR A 235 22.80 -6.19 -39.07
N ASN A 236 23.90 -6.24 -38.34
CA ASN A 236 23.89 -6.33 -36.88
C ASN A 236 23.16 -5.12 -36.26
N ILE A 237 23.48 -3.89 -36.69
CA ILE A 237 22.81 -2.68 -36.23
C ILE A 237 21.33 -2.69 -36.64
N MET A 238 21.04 -3.01 -37.91
CA MET A 238 19.65 -3.09 -38.40
C MET A 238 18.81 -4.10 -37.62
N SER A 239 19.40 -5.19 -37.14
CA SER A 239 18.69 -6.21 -36.35
C SER A 239 18.28 -5.73 -34.97
N THR A 240 18.90 -4.69 -34.41
CA THR A 240 18.54 -4.13 -33.09
C THR A 240 17.32 -3.19 -33.16
N ILE A 241 17.07 -2.58 -34.34
CA ILE A 241 15.93 -1.63 -34.52
C ILE A 241 14.60 -2.28 -34.20
N PRO A 242 14.23 -3.44 -34.78
CA PRO A 242 12.95 -4.09 -34.43
C PRO A 242 12.82 -4.48 -32.96
N VAL A 243 13.92 -4.79 -32.31
CA VAL A 243 13.94 -5.13 -30.86
C VAL A 243 13.60 -3.91 -30.03
N LEU A 244 14.21 -2.72 -30.36
CA LEU A 244 13.89 -1.46 -29.70
C LEU A 244 12.45 -1.04 -29.95
N GLU A 245 11.97 -1.13 -31.20
CA GLU A 245 10.58 -0.80 -31.57
C GLU A 245 9.57 -1.70 -30.83
N ASN A 246 9.86 -3.00 -30.70
CA ASN A 246 9.02 -3.88 -29.88
C ASN A 246 9.03 -3.52 -28.39
N SER A 247 10.20 -3.17 -27.84
CA SER A 247 10.32 -2.74 -26.45
C SER A 247 9.57 -1.43 -26.17
N ILE A 248 9.61 -0.48 -27.09
CA ILE A 248 8.82 0.75 -27.05
C ILE A 248 7.33 0.42 -27.03
N ASN A 249 6.86 -0.43 -27.93
CA ASN A 249 5.44 -0.83 -27.98
C ASN A 249 4.98 -1.49 -26.67
N GLN A 250 5.82 -2.34 -26.06
CA GLN A 250 5.49 -2.96 -24.78
C GLN A 250 5.38 -1.92 -23.64
N LEU A 251 6.27 -0.94 -23.58
CA LEU A 251 6.21 0.14 -22.58
C LEU A 251 5.03 1.08 -22.82
N GLN A 252 4.68 1.38 -24.08
CA GLN A 252 3.47 2.14 -24.42
C GLN A 252 2.20 1.44 -23.94
N ASN A 253 2.14 0.12 -24.11
CA ASN A 253 1.04 -0.70 -23.58
C ASN A 253 1.03 -0.66 -22.02
N THR A 254 2.18 -0.74 -21.39
CA THR A 254 2.30 -0.64 -19.93
C THR A 254 1.82 0.73 -19.43
N LEU A 255 2.21 1.80 -20.10
CA LEU A 255 1.75 3.15 -19.77
C LEU A 255 0.22 3.26 -19.96
N SER A 256 -0.32 2.73 -21.05
CA SER A 256 -1.76 2.69 -21.30
C SER A 256 -2.53 1.98 -20.20
N LEU A 257 -2.00 0.86 -19.67
CA LEU A 257 -2.58 0.13 -18.54
C LEU A 257 -2.54 0.97 -17.25
N LEU A 258 -1.43 1.63 -16.96
CA LEU A 258 -1.30 2.51 -15.79
C LEU A 258 -2.30 3.68 -15.83
N LEU A 259 -2.56 4.22 -17.05
CA LEU A 259 -3.52 5.29 -17.30
C LEU A 259 -4.96 4.81 -17.44
N ASN A 260 -5.19 3.49 -17.42
CA ASN A 260 -6.48 2.83 -17.62
C ASN A 260 -7.17 3.23 -18.95
N VAL A 261 -6.41 3.19 -20.01
CA VAL A 261 -6.88 3.44 -21.39
C VAL A 261 -6.48 2.32 -22.33
N TYR A 262 -7.11 2.24 -23.51
CA TYR A 262 -6.71 1.28 -24.54
C TYR A 262 -5.28 1.55 -25.03
N PRO A 263 -4.54 0.51 -25.45
CA PRO A 263 -3.21 0.65 -26.02
C PRO A 263 -3.17 1.69 -27.16
N GLN A 264 -2.24 2.62 -27.04
CA GLN A 264 -2.00 3.70 -28.02
C GLN A 264 -0.56 4.17 -27.93
N GLU A 265 -0.13 4.99 -28.89
CA GLU A 265 1.16 5.66 -28.85
C GLU A 265 1.12 6.87 -27.90
N TRP A 266 2.19 7.05 -27.15
CA TRP A 266 2.36 8.13 -26.19
C TRP A 266 3.55 9.01 -26.56
N GLU A 267 3.33 10.30 -26.51
CA GLU A 267 4.40 11.29 -26.69
C GLU A 267 5.41 11.21 -25.54
N VAL A 268 6.66 11.42 -25.85
CA VAL A 268 7.75 11.57 -24.86
C VAL A 268 8.56 12.82 -25.18
N SER A 269 9.16 13.41 -24.16
CA SER A 269 10.09 14.51 -24.34
C SER A 269 11.38 14.04 -25.02
N GLU A 270 11.93 14.86 -25.87
CA GLU A 270 13.28 14.67 -26.40
C GLU A 270 14.36 15.19 -25.43
N ASP A 271 13.96 15.99 -24.44
CA ASP A 271 14.86 16.56 -23.44
C ASP A 271 15.23 15.53 -22.37
N LEU A 272 16.51 15.28 -22.23
CA LEU A 272 17.09 14.40 -21.20
C LEU A 272 17.38 15.14 -19.87
N SER A 273 17.01 16.43 -19.76
CA SER A 273 17.21 17.17 -18.53
C SER A 273 16.18 16.78 -17.47
N PHE A 274 16.62 16.46 -16.28
CA PHE A 274 15.80 16.43 -15.09
C PHE A 274 16.47 17.25 -13.99
N ARG A 275 15.65 18.02 -13.27
CA ARG A 275 16.14 18.89 -12.19
C ARG A 275 16.13 18.12 -10.87
N ILE A 276 17.23 18.21 -10.17
CA ILE A 276 17.40 17.59 -8.86
C ILE A 276 17.30 18.69 -7.82
N PRO A 277 16.53 18.50 -6.75
CA PRO A 277 16.61 19.34 -5.57
C PRO A 277 17.98 19.20 -4.91
N ASP A 278 18.67 20.32 -4.69
CA ASP A 278 20.02 20.35 -4.09
C ASP A 278 20.07 19.71 -2.68
N GLU A 279 18.95 19.58 -2.01
CA GLU A 279 18.82 18.98 -0.68
C GLU A 279 19.05 17.47 -0.65
N LEU A 280 18.91 16.77 -1.77
CA LEU A 280 19.15 15.32 -1.87
C LEU A 280 20.64 14.94 -1.70
N VAL A 281 21.54 15.88 -1.86
CA VAL A 281 23.00 15.65 -1.80
C VAL A 281 23.48 15.48 -0.35
N ASN A 282 22.77 16.01 0.64
CA ASN A 282 23.25 16.14 2.02
C ASN A 282 22.85 15.01 2.98
N GLY A 283 22.20 13.96 2.47
CA GLY A 283 21.75 12.82 3.28
C GLY A 283 20.31 12.98 3.80
N ILE A 284 19.62 11.85 3.96
CA ILE A 284 18.20 11.78 4.38
C ILE A 284 18.14 11.42 5.86
N PRO A 285 17.58 12.26 6.74
CA PRO A 285 17.41 11.94 8.16
C PRO A 285 16.48 10.75 8.37
N ILE A 286 16.74 9.92 9.38
CA ILE A 286 15.87 8.79 9.79
C ILE A 286 14.43 9.24 10.06
N SER A 287 14.23 10.50 10.49
CA SER A 287 12.89 11.08 10.71
C SER A 287 11.99 11.01 9.46
N TYR A 288 12.55 10.93 8.26
CA TYR A 288 11.77 10.80 7.03
C TYR A 288 11.13 9.41 6.86
N LEU A 289 11.68 8.36 7.51
CA LEU A 289 11.05 7.04 7.51
C LEU A 289 9.68 7.08 8.20
N ALA A 290 9.50 7.94 9.20
CA ALA A 290 8.24 8.12 9.91
C ALA A 290 7.13 8.77 9.05
N THR A 291 7.51 9.42 7.94
CA THR A 291 6.54 10.01 6.99
C THR A 291 6.09 9.03 5.93
N ARG A 292 6.78 7.90 5.76
CA ARG A 292 6.45 6.88 4.75
C ARG A 292 5.09 6.24 5.02
N PRO A 293 4.17 6.26 4.05
CA PRO A 293 2.82 5.73 4.24
C PRO A 293 2.79 4.21 4.41
N ASP A 294 3.71 3.47 3.80
CA ASP A 294 3.83 2.01 3.95
C ASP A 294 4.29 1.63 5.37
N VAL A 295 5.26 2.34 5.94
CA VAL A 295 5.72 2.12 7.33
C VAL A 295 4.63 2.48 8.33
N ARG A 296 3.90 3.59 8.11
CA ARG A 296 2.76 3.99 8.94
C ARG A 296 1.62 2.96 8.86
N ALA A 297 1.35 2.40 7.68
CA ALA A 297 0.36 1.33 7.54
C ALA A 297 0.73 0.09 8.38
N LEU A 298 2.02 -0.29 8.44
CA LEU A 298 2.50 -1.38 9.28
C LEU A 298 2.36 -1.07 10.79
N GLU A 299 2.63 0.17 11.21
CA GLU A 299 2.40 0.61 12.60
C GLU A 299 0.89 0.55 12.95
N ARG A 300 0.00 0.99 12.05
CA ARG A 300 -1.45 0.88 12.24
C ARG A 300 -1.94 -0.58 12.24
N ALA A 301 -1.30 -1.47 11.48
CA ALA A 301 -1.56 -2.90 11.53
C ALA A 301 -1.22 -3.48 12.92
N LEU A 302 -0.10 -3.08 13.52
CA LEU A 302 0.28 -3.45 14.88
C LEU A 302 -0.74 -2.93 15.91
N ALA A 303 -1.18 -1.67 15.78
CA ALA A 303 -2.23 -1.11 16.64
C ALA A 303 -3.55 -1.89 16.51
N THR A 304 -3.92 -2.30 15.31
CA THR A 304 -5.12 -3.11 15.05
C THR A 304 -5.01 -4.47 15.74
N ALA A 305 -3.86 -5.16 15.63
CA ALA A 305 -3.60 -6.43 16.28
C ALA A 305 -3.59 -6.31 17.82
N TYR A 306 -3.05 -5.22 18.37
CA TYR A 306 -3.12 -4.91 19.80
C TYR A 306 -4.56 -4.83 20.30
N TYR A 307 -5.43 -4.10 19.60
CA TYR A 307 -6.84 -3.99 19.97
C TYR A 307 -7.60 -5.31 19.77
N ALA A 308 -7.23 -6.12 18.77
CA ALA A 308 -7.78 -7.47 18.59
C ALA A 308 -7.41 -8.38 19.77
N THR A 309 -6.17 -8.32 20.26
CA THR A 309 -5.72 -9.04 21.46
C THR A 309 -6.50 -8.62 22.71
N ASN A 310 -6.75 -7.32 22.90
CA ASN A 310 -7.55 -6.81 24.00
C ASN A 310 -9.03 -7.24 23.90
N SER A 311 -9.58 -7.27 22.69
CA SER A 311 -10.92 -7.79 22.42
C SER A 311 -11.01 -9.30 22.73
N ALA A 312 -10.00 -10.08 22.37
CA ALA A 312 -9.94 -11.50 22.72
C ALA A 312 -9.83 -11.75 24.24
N ARG A 313 -9.08 -10.91 24.97
CA ARG A 313 -9.03 -10.91 26.44
C ARG A 313 -10.39 -10.61 27.07
N SER A 314 -11.14 -9.68 26.49
CA SER A 314 -12.46 -9.30 27.03
C SER A 314 -13.48 -10.43 26.93
N ASN A 315 -13.28 -11.44 26.08
CA ASN A 315 -14.17 -12.61 26.00
C ASN A 315 -14.11 -13.53 27.24
N PHE A 316 -13.15 -13.34 28.15
CA PHE A 316 -13.09 -14.06 29.43
C PHE A 316 -13.96 -13.41 30.53
N TYR A 317 -14.40 -12.19 30.33
CA TYR A 317 -15.21 -11.46 31.30
C TYR A 317 -16.71 -11.62 31.03
N PRO A 318 -17.55 -11.45 32.06
CA PRO A 318 -19.00 -11.52 31.89
C PRO A 318 -19.52 -10.46 30.96
N GLY A 319 -20.45 -10.82 30.06
CA GLY A 319 -21.23 -9.88 29.25
C GLY A 319 -22.50 -9.47 29.96
N LEU A 320 -22.76 -8.15 30.06
CA LEU A 320 -24.03 -7.62 30.56
C LEU A 320 -24.95 -7.27 29.39
N VAL A 321 -26.05 -7.96 29.28
CA VAL A 321 -27.07 -7.74 28.24
C VAL A 321 -28.39 -7.37 28.88
N ILE A 322 -28.95 -6.23 28.48
CA ILE A 322 -30.32 -5.82 28.79
C ILE A 322 -31.17 -6.15 27.58
N SER A 323 -32.27 -6.89 27.83
CA SER A 323 -33.23 -7.22 26.79
C SER A 323 -34.65 -6.77 27.20
N ALA A 324 -35.36 -6.22 26.25
CA ALA A 324 -36.78 -5.91 26.37
C ALA A 324 -37.51 -6.54 25.19
N GLN A 325 -38.67 -7.11 25.47
CA GLN A 325 -39.50 -7.76 24.45
C GLN A 325 -40.95 -7.37 24.68
N GLY A 326 -41.62 -6.93 23.63
CA GLY A 326 -43.02 -6.60 23.69
C GLY A 326 -43.72 -6.99 22.39
N GLY A 327 -44.98 -7.40 22.48
CA GLY A 327 -45.71 -7.85 21.29
C GLY A 327 -47.04 -8.51 21.61
N PHE A 328 -47.50 -9.35 20.69
CA PHE A 328 -48.71 -10.10 20.81
C PHE A 328 -48.46 -11.60 20.84
N THR A 329 -49.19 -12.32 21.69
CA THR A 329 -49.14 -13.78 21.78
C THR A 329 -50.52 -14.36 22.10
N ASN A 330 -50.80 -15.55 21.59
CA ASN A 330 -51.99 -16.30 21.98
C ASN A 330 -51.71 -17.39 23.05
N LEU A 331 -50.51 -17.32 23.71
CA LEU A 331 -50.05 -18.31 24.71
C LEU A 331 -50.05 -17.77 26.14
N LEU A 332 -50.87 -16.78 26.47
CA LEU A 332 -50.94 -16.27 27.84
C LEU A 332 -51.92 -17.09 28.70
N GLY A 333 -51.39 -17.66 29.78
CA GLY A 333 -52.16 -18.49 30.72
C GLY A 333 -52.47 -19.90 30.17
N SER A 334 -53.49 -20.53 30.73
CA SER A 334 -53.97 -21.87 30.34
C SER A 334 -54.86 -21.87 29.11
N ILE A 335 -55.24 -20.70 28.59
CA ILE A 335 -56.20 -20.54 27.48
C ILE A 335 -55.53 -19.89 26.30
N ILE A 336 -55.59 -20.53 25.14
CA ILE A 336 -55.14 -19.97 23.87
C ILE A 336 -56.24 -19.05 23.34
N LYS A 337 -55.92 -17.74 23.15
CA LYS A 337 -56.86 -16.73 22.65
C LYS A 337 -56.47 -16.27 21.24
N ASN A 338 -57.47 -15.95 20.42
CA ASN A 338 -57.28 -15.35 19.10
C ASN A 338 -58.35 -14.24 18.89
N PRO A 339 -57.99 -12.94 18.71
CA PRO A 339 -56.64 -12.40 18.66
C PRO A 339 -55.89 -12.51 19.99
N GLY A 340 -54.54 -12.59 19.94
CA GLY A 340 -53.69 -12.72 21.11
C GLY A 340 -53.67 -11.47 22.00
N GLU A 341 -53.12 -11.64 23.19
CA GLU A 341 -52.92 -10.55 24.16
C GLU A 341 -51.54 -9.89 23.98
N TRP A 342 -51.46 -8.62 24.30
CA TRP A 342 -50.17 -7.92 24.34
C TRP A 342 -49.35 -8.32 25.58
N PHE A 343 -48.04 -8.33 25.45
CA PHE A 343 -47.13 -8.59 26.56
C PHE A 343 -45.93 -7.68 26.50
N ILE A 344 -45.29 -7.43 27.63
CA ILE A 344 -43.98 -6.77 27.76
C ILE A 344 -43.15 -7.59 28.76
N THR A 345 -41.93 -7.89 28.38
CA THR A 345 -40.92 -8.52 29.23
C THR A 345 -39.65 -7.68 29.22
N LEU A 346 -39.10 -7.44 30.42
CA LEU A 346 -37.80 -6.77 30.60
C LEU A 346 -36.90 -7.73 31.38
N ALA A 347 -35.73 -7.99 30.88
CA ALA A 347 -34.74 -8.88 31.50
C ALA A 347 -33.31 -8.29 31.42
N GLY A 348 -32.57 -8.44 32.50
CA GLY A 348 -31.13 -8.23 32.50
C GLY A 348 -30.43 -9.57 32.68
N SER A 349 -29.47 -9.88 31.85
CA SER A 349 -28.68 -11.11 31.97
C SER A 349 -27.20 -10.78 32.06
N LEU A 350 -26.52 -11.42 33.03
CA LEU A 350 -25.09 -11.41 33.18
C LEU A 350 -24.56 -12.82 32.89
N ALA A 351 -23.91 -13.00 31.75
CA ALA A 351 -23.43 -14.29 31.31
C ALA A 351 -21.90 -14.31 31.33
N ALA A 352 -21.29 -15.21 32.10
CA ALA A 352 -19.84 -15.46 32.12
C ALA A 352 -19.56 -16.81 31.50
N PRO A 353 -18.65 -16.93 30.52
CA PRO A 353 -18.23 -18.21 29.97
C PRO A 353 -17.29 -18.92 30.97
N ILE A 354 -17.81 -19.93 31.70
CA ILE A 354 -17.00 -20.73 32.63
C ILE A 354 -16.16 -21.77 31.88
N PHE A 355 -16.74 -22.38 30.86
CA PHE A 355 -16.08 -23.38 30.03
C PHE A 355 -16.52 -23.30 28.57
N SER A 356 -15.63 -22.82 27.72
CA SER A 356 -15.86 -22.64 26.27
C SER A 356 -15.08 -23.66 25.43
N ARG A 357 -14.85 -24.87 25.93
CA ARG A 357 -14.10 -25.93 25.24
C ARG A 357 -12.72 -25.47 24.74
N GLY A 358 -12.04 -24.58 25.47
CA GLY A 358 -10.74 -24.00 25.09
C GLY A 358 -10.82 -22.89 24.02
N GLN A 359 -11.99 -22.56 23.45
CA GLN A 359 -12.10 -21.61 22.36
C GLN A 359 -11.59 -20.21 22.71
N ASN A 360 -11.88 -19.70 23.89
CA ASN A 360 -11.41 -18.39 24.32
C ASN A 360 -9.88 -18.37 24.50
N ILE A 361 -9.31 -19.47 25.01
CA ILE A 361 -7.85 -19.63 25.15
C ILE A 361 -7.19 -19.63 23.79
N ALA A 362 -7.66 -20.47 22.87
CA ALA A 362 -7.13 -20.55 21.51
C ALA A 362 -7.24 -19.21 20.77
N THR A 363 -8.37 -18.49 20.90
CA THR A 363 -8.57 -17.18 20.30
C THR A 363 -7.57 -16.14 20.86
N LEU A 364 -7.32 -16.16 22.17
CA LEU A 364 -6.37 -15.24 22.79
C LEU A 364 -4.92 -15.56 22.40
N GLU A 365 -4.55 -16.84 22.37
CA GLU A 365 -3.21 -17.28 21.93
C GLU A 365 -2.95 -16.91 20.48
N ALA A 366 -3.93 -17.16 19.59
CA ALA A 366 -3.85 -16.74 18.19
C ALA A 366 -3.71 -15.21 18.05
N ALA A 367 -4.51 -14.43 18.79
CA ALA A 367 -4.43 -12.97 18.76
C ALA A 367 -3.06 -12.45 19.25
N LYS A 368 -2.49 -13.04 20.31
CA LYS A 368 -1.14 -12.70 20.79
C LYS A 368 -0.07 -13.04 19.75
N ALA A 369 -0.17 -14.18 19.09
CA ALA A 369 0.76 -14.57 18.02
C ALA A 369 0.66 -13.60 16.83
N GLN A 370 -0.54 -13.22 16.42
CA GLN A 370 -0.79 -12.23 15.36
C GLN A 370 -0.24 -10.85 15.74
N GLN A 371 -0.38 -10.43 16.99
CA GLN A 371 0.20 -9.16 17.47
C GLN A 371 1.73 -9.19 17.39
N LYS A 372 2.38 -10.30 17.79
CA LYS A 372 3.82 -10.45 17.66
C LYS A 372 4.27 -10.50 16.20
N GLN A 373 3.50 -11.15 15.33
CA GLN A 373 3.76 -11.14 13.88
C GLN A 373 3.66 -9.73 13.30
N ALA A 374 2.67 -8.95 13.72
CA ALA A 374 2.53 -7.56 13.29
C ALA A 374 3.70 -6.68 13.77
N LEU A 375 4.22 -6.92 14.97
CA LEU A 375 5.44 -6.25 15.47
C LEU A 375 6.66 -6.61 14.61
N ASN A 376 6.89 -7.89 14.36
CA ASN A 376 8.00 -8.34 13.51
C ASN A 376 7.91 -7.73 12.09
N ASN A 377 6.70 -7.66 11.51
CA ASN A 377 6.48 -7.04 10.20
C ASN A 377 6.76 -5.54 10.23
N PHE A 378 6.40 -4.85 11.30
CA PHE A 378 6.69 -3.43 11.47
C PHE A 378 8.20 -3.18 11.59
N GLU A 379 8.91 -3.93 12.43
CA GLU A 379 10.37 -3.84 12.57
C GLU A 379 11.08 -4.08 11.25
N TYR A 380 10.70 -5.14 10.55
CA TYR A 380 11.26 -5.47 9.24
C TYR A 380 10.95 -4.37 8.20
N GLY A 381 9.74 -3.80 8.23
CA GLY A 381 9.35 -2.69 7.38
C GLY A 381 10.20 -1.44 7.61
N VAL A 382 10.51 -1.09 8.86
CA VAL A 382 11.40 0.03 9.18
C VAL A 382 12.83 -0.21 8.66
N LEU A 383 13.35 -1.43 8.83
CA LEU A 383 14.68 -1.80 8.31
C LEU A 383 14.73 -1.76 6.78
N THR A 384 13.72 -2.31 6.12
CA THR A 384 13.61 -2.27 4.65
C THR A 384 13.54 -0.84 4.15
N ALA A 385 12.72 0.00 4.79
CA ALA A 385 12.61 1.40 4.45
C ALA A 385 13.94 2.16 4.60
N SER A 386 14.74 1.82 5.62
CA SER A 386 16.08 2.38 5.82
C SER A 386 17.05 1.93 4.72
N ALA A 387 16.99 0.65 4.33
CA ALA A 387 17.80 0.11 3.24
C ALA A 387 17.43 0.77 1.90
N ASP A 388 16.13 0.92 1.59
CA ASP A 388 15.65 1.56 0.36
C ASP A 388 16.23 2.98 0.20
N VAL A 389 16.22 3.77 1.29
CA VAL A 389 16.79 5.13 1.28
C VAL A 389 18.31 5.10 1.02
N SER A 390 19.02 4.21 1.71
CA SER A 390 20.47 4.06 1.56
C SER A 390 20.84 3.65 0.13
N ASP A 391 20.18 2.62 -0.40
CA ASP A 391 20.45 2.08 -1.73
C ASP A 391 20.15 3.10 -2.81
N ALA A 392 19.01 3.80 -2.71
CA ALA A 392 18.64 4.83 -3.68
C ALA A 392 19.63 6.01 -3.71
N LEU A 393 20.09 6.48 -2.53
CA LEU A 393 21.08 7.56 -2.44
C LEU A 393 22.44 7.13 -3.01
N VAL A 394 22.90 5.93 -2.66
CA VAL A 394 24.17 5.40 -3.17
C VAL A 394 24.10 5.22 -4.69
N ALA A 395 23.00 4.63 -5.20
CA ALA A 395 22.79 4.44 -6.63
C ALA A 395 22.83 5.78 -7.38
N TYR A 396 22.08 6.78 -6.91
CA TYR A 396 22.05 8.11 -7.52
C TYR A 396 23.45 8.75 -7.64
N ASN A 397 24.23 8.73 -6.56
CA ASN A 397 25.59 9.29 -6.54
C ASN A 397 26.55 8.51 -7.44
N LYS A 398 26.44 7.16 -7.45
CA LYS A 398 27.31 6.31 -8.27
C LYS A 398 27.02 6.45 -9.76
N TYR A 399 25.76 6.50 -10.15
CA TYR A 399 25.39 6.77 -11.54
C TYR A 399 25.79 8.17 -11.99
N GLY A 400 25.75 9.17 -11.10
CA GLY A 400 26.31 10.50 -11.39
C GLY A 400 27.81 10.46 -11.69
N SER A 401 28.61 9.78 -10.84
CA SER A 401 30.04 9.61 -11.09
C SER A 401 30.34 8.78 -12.34
N GLN A 402 29.53 7.75 -12.61
CA GLN A 402 29.67 6.92 -13.82
C GLN A 402 29.38 7.74 -15.08
N TYR A 403 28.41 8.65 -15.05
CA TYR A 403 28.07 9.52 -16.16
C TYR A 403 29.28 10.37 -16.63
N GLU A 404 30.05 10.91 -15.69
CA GLU A 404 31.25 11.70 -16.02
C GLU A 404 32.29 10.86 -16.79
N TYR A 405 32.54 9.62 -16.38
CA TYR A 405 33.45 8.72 -17.06
C TYR A 405 32.96 8.30 -18.45
N LEU A 406 31.64 7.98 -18.56
CA LEU A 406 31.02 7.60 -19.83
C LEU A 406 31.06 8.78 -20.82
N ASN A 407 30.75 9.98 -20.36
CA ASN A 407 30.79 11.17 -21.21
C ASN A 407 32.24 11.46 -21.73
N ASN A 408 33.24 11.38 -20.85
CA ASN A 408 34.64 11.48 -21.24
C ASN A 408 35.02 10.37 -22.23
N GLN A 409 34.54 9.13 -22.05
CA GLN A 409 34.78 8.03 -22.97
C GLN A 409 34.20 8.33 -24.36
N VAL A 410 32.98 8.85 -24.43
CA VAL A 410 32.31 9.24 -25.69
C VAL A 410 33.15 10.29 -26.40
N GLU A 411 33.59 11.37 -25.71
CA GLU A 411 34.43 12.43 -26.30
C GLU A 411 35.74 11.87 -26.88
N GLN A 412 36.40 10.96 -26.16
CA GLN A 412 37.64 10.37 -26.66
C GLN A 412 37.41 9.43 -27.86
N LEU A 413 36.28 8.71 -27.87
CA LEU A 413 35.92 7.82 -28.97
C LEU A 413 35.46 8.59 -30.22
N GLU A 414 34.84 9.76 -30.07
CA GLU A 414 34.53 10.66 -31.17
C GLU A 414 35.84 11.12 -31.88
N LYS A 415 36.82 11.55 -31.10
CA LYS A 415 38.18 11.88 -31.64
C LYS A 415 38.85 10.67 -32.27
N ALA A 416 38.71 9.49 -31.66
CA ALA A 416 39.30 8.27 -32.21
C ALA A 416 38.69 7.90 -33.56
N VAL A 417 37.35 8.05 -33.71
CA VAL A 417 36.65 7.85 -34.98
C VAL A 417 37.14 8.85 -36.05
N GLU A 418 37.28 10.11 -35.70
CA GLU A 418 37.79 11.16 -36.59
C GLU A 418 39.21 10.80 -37.08
N TYR A 419 40.13 10.56 -36.16
CA TYR A 419 41.54 10.26 -36.49
C TYR A 419 41.70 8.94 -37.25
N THR A 420 40.97 7.89 -36.90
CA THR A 420 41.04 6.63 -37.63
C THR A 420 40.49 6.74 -39.05
N ASN A 421 39.43 7.53 -39.27
CA ASN A 421 38.93 7.82 -40.61
C ASN A 421 39.99 8.59 -41.47
N GLU A 422 40.63 9.63 -40.91
CA GLU A 422 41.67 10.37 -41.61
C GLU A 422 42.87 9.48 -41.93
N LEU A 423 43.35 8.72 -40.95
CA LEU A 423 44.46 7.79 -41.16
C LEU A 423 44.13 6.73 -42.22
N PHE A 424 42.91 6.19 -42.20
CA PHE A 424 42.50 5.22 -43.22
C PHE A 424 42.49 5.81 -44.63
N MET A 425 42.18 7.10 -44.80
CA MET A 425 42.15 7.75 -46.10
C MET A 425 43.55 8.07 -46.63
N TYR A 426 44.49 8.44 -45.74
CA TYR A 426 45.82 8.98 -46.15
C TYR A 426 46.98 8.06 -45.83
N ASN A 427 46.87 7.09 -44.92
CA ASN A 427 47.95 6.19 -44.51
C ASN A 427 47.70 4.75 -45.00
N PRO A 428 48.56 4.19 -45.91
CA PRO A 428 48.38 2.84 -46.44
C PRO A 428 48.49 1.71 -45.40
N THR A 429 49.03 1.98 -44.22
CA THR A 429 49.25 0.98 -43.16
C THR A 429 48.05 0.85 -42.22
N THR A 430 47.13 1.83 -42.19
CA THR A 430 45.91 1.78 -41.36
C THR A 430 44.88 0.83 -41.99
N THR A 431 44.43 -0.12 -41.20
CA THR A 431 43.45 -1.11 -41.65
C THR A 431 42.03 -0.59 -41.41
N TYR A 432 41.09 -1.02 -42.25
CA TYR A 432 39.67 -0.72 -42.06
C TYR A 432 39.14 -1.26 -40.73
N LEU A 433 39.77 -2.29 -40.17
CA LEU A 433 39.36 -2.85 -38.85
C LEU A 433 39.49 -1.82 -37.73
N GLU A 434 40.45 -0.91 -37.78
CA GLU A 434 40.61 0.16 -36.78
C GLU A 434 39.42 1.13 -36.80
N VAL A 435 38.98 1.53 -38.01
CA VAL A 435 37.79 2.38 -38.18
C VAL A 435 36.54 1.68 -37.65
N LEU A 436 36.36 0.40 -37.99
CA LEU A 436 35.23 -0.42 -37.51
C LEU A 436 35.20 -0.49 -35.98
N THR A 437 36.34 -0.78 -35.39
CA THR A 437 36.47 -0.89 -33.92
C THR A 437 36.15 0.43 -33.23
N ALA A 438 36.70 1.54 -33.72
CA ALA A 438 36.43 2.86 -33.16
C ALA A 438 34.94 3.22 -33.23
N ARG A 439 34.31 3.05 -34.39
CA ARG A 439 32.87 3.33 -34.58
C ARG A 439 31.94 2.42 -33.72
N SER A 440 32.25 1.12 -33.66
CA SER A 440 31.50 0.20 -32.84
C SER A 440 31.60 0.52 -31.34
N SER A 441 32.82 0.90 -30.91
CA SER A 441 33.06 1.33 -29.52
C SER A 441 32.35 2.63 -29.20
N LEU A 442 32.31 3.60 -30.13
CA LEU A 442 31.58 4.86 -29.96
C LEU A 442 30.08 4.61 -29.77
N LEU A 443 29.45 3.80 -30.66
CA LEU A 443 28.05 3.49 -30.52
C LEU A 443 27.75 2.82 -29.17
N SER A 444 28.58 1.85 -28.78
CA SER A 444 28.40 1.18 -27.47
C SER A 444 28.53 2.16 -26.28
N ALA A 445 29.48 3.08 -26.33
CA ALA A 445 29.65 4.10 -25.29
C ALA A 445 28.47 5.08 -25.23
N GLN A 446 27.97 5.53 -26.39
CA GLN A 446 26.79 6.42 -26.47
C GLN A 446 25.51 5.73 -25.94
N LEU A 447 25.29 4.47 -26.32
CA LEU A 447 24.16 3.69 -25.78
C LEU A 447 24.28 3.49 -24.25
N SER A 448 25.50 3.26 -23.74
CA SER A 448 25.77 3.17 -22.30
C SER A 448 25.51 4.49 -21.56
N CYS A 449 25.83 5.62 -22.19
CA CYS A 449 25.55 6.94 -21.65
C CYS A 449 24.04 7.19 -21.50
N ILE A 450 23.25 6.84 -22.52
CA ILE A 450 21.79 6.93 -22.48
C ILE A 450 21.21 6.00 -21.40
N ALA A 451 21.70 4.78 -21.29
CA ALA A 451 21.28 3.85 -20.25
C ALA A 451 21.62 4.36 -18.84
N ASN A 452 22.81 4.90 -18.63
CA ASN A 452 23.23 5.48 -17.35
C ASN A 452 22.36 6.68 -16.95
N TRP A 453 21.99 7.53 -17.91
CA TRP A 453 21.03 8.61 -17.66
C TRP A 453 19.70 8.08 -17.11
N HIS A 454 19.16 7.02 -17.71
CA HIS A 454 17.93 6.37 -17.24
C HIS A 454 18.09 5.80 -15.83
N GLU A 455 19.18 5.09 -15.54
CA GLU A 455 19.46 4.55 -14.21
C GLU A 455 19.52 5.65 -13.13
N ARG A 456 20.08 6.81 -13.48
CA ARG A 456 20.12 7.97 -12.59
C ARG A 456 18.72 8.56 -12.36
N ALA A 457 17.87 8.63 -13.39
CA ALA A 457 16.47 9.05 -13.27
C ALA A 457 15.66 8.06 -12.40
N ALA A 458 15.85 6.76 -12.60
CA ALA A 458 15.23 5.71 -11.79
C ALA A 458 15.66 5.78 -10.32
N ALA A 459 16.92 6.06 -10.04
CA ALA A 459 17.41 6.26 -8.69
C ALA A 459 16.77 7.48 -8.01
N LEU A 460 16.55 8.58 -8.73
CA LEU A 460 15.82 9.75 -8.24
C LEU A 460 14.36 9.42 -7.88
N ILE A 461 13.68 8.66 -8.74
CA ILE A 461 12.32 8.20 -8.48
C ILE A 461 12.29 7.31 -7.23
N SER A 462 13.28 6.42 -7.09
CA SER A 462 13.42 5.56 -5.91
C SER A 462 13.65 6.36 -4.63
N ILE A 463 14.47 7.43 -4.66
CA ILE A 463 14.63 8.36 -3.53
C ILE A 463 13.28 9.01 -3.18
N TYR A 464 12.55 9.52 -4.17
CA TYR A 464 11.25 10.13 -3.94
C TYR A 464 10.28 9.16 -3.26
N GLN A 465 10.22 7.92 -3.72
CA GLN A 465 9.42 6.86 -3.10
C GLN A 465 9.89 6.53 -1.68
N ALA A 466 11.20 6.40 -1.49
CA ALA A 466 11.81 6.00 -0.22
C ALA A 466 11.63 7.05 0.90
N VAL A 467 11.45 8.33 0.57
CA VAL A 467 11.15 9.38 1.55
C VAL A 467 9.66 9.58 1.79
N GLY A 468 8.79 8.77 1.19
CA GLY A 468 7.34 8.84 1.39
C GLY A 468 6.63 9.84 0.47
N GLY A 469 7.16 10.07 -0.73
CA GLY A 469 6.54 10.90 -1.76
C GLY A 469 5.13 10.44 -2.14
N GLY A 470 4.39 11.32 -2.86
CA GLY A 470 3.03 11.00 -3.33
C GLY A 470 1.91 11.66 -2.52
N ARG A 471 2.23 12.70 -1.76
CA ARG A 471 1.22 13.55 -1.09
C ARG A 471 0.55 14.51 -2.05
#